data_8ece9bab3bc0b0ce83882d2fb32018ba
#
_entry.id   8ece9bab3bc0b0ce83882d2fb32018ba
#
_cell.length_a   1.000
_cell.length_b   1.000
_cell.length_c   1.000
_cell.angle_alpha   90.00
_cell.angle_beta   90.00
_cell.angle_gamma   90.00
#
_symmetry.space_group_name_H-M   'P 1'
#
loop_
_entity.id
_entity.type
_entity.pdbx_description
1 polymer ?
#
loop_
_entity_poly.entity_id
_entity_poly.type
_entity_poly.pdbx_seq_one_letter_code
_entity_poly.pdbx_strand_id
1 'polypeptide(L)'
;MKRTVLGLLLLMAPFPALGATVAANTTLTIRIENVLAGGVVRLGVYDEARYPDNNSAPVASMDTNAVQGETIITIHGVPPGVYAVQTYQDVNANGEMDTSWVGLPLEPFGFSRDAVPFLSKPSFDEVKFNLVAGDNEITIHLQNSAGRPPGDKARDALHARQHQ
;
A
#
# COMPACT_ATOMS: atom_id res chain seq x y z
N MET A 1 -33.27 -42.62 -62.15
CA MET A 1 -33.10 -42.62 -60.69
C MET A 1 -31.92 -41.70 -60.36
N LYS A 2 -32.21 -40.45 -59.91
CA LYS A 2 -31.17 -39.43 -59.57
C LYS A 2 -31.00 -39.44 -58.06
N ARG A 3 -29.82 -39.82 -57.57
CA ARG A 3 -29.42 -39.76 -56.14
C ARG A 3 -28.79 -38.41 -55.84
N THR A 4 -29.51 -37.58 -55.09
CA THR A 4 -29.02 -36.30 -54.57
C THR A 4 -28.23 -36.59 -53.29
N VAL A 5 -26.92 -36.27 -53.30
CA VAL A 5 -26.05 -36.36 -52.10
C VAL A 5 -26.10 -34.97 -51.43
N LEU A 6 -26.70 -34.91 -50.24
CA LEU A 6 -26.76 -33.73 -49.42
C LEU A 6 -25.48 -33.60 -48.59
N GLY A 7 -24.59 -32.71 -48.99
CA GLY A 7 -23.35 -32.44 -48.24
C GLY A 7 -23.66 -31.59 -47.00
N LEU A 8 -23.37 -32.16 -45.81
CA LEU A 8 -23.44 -31.49 -44.53
C LEU A 8 -22.18 -30.64 -44.33
N LEU A 9 -22.33 -29.33 -44.50
CA LEU A 9 -21.26 -28.36 -44.22
C LEU A 9 -21.18 -28.11 -42.73
N LEU A 10 -20.15 -28.68 -42.06
CA LEU A 10 -19.90 -28.46 -40.64
C LEU A 10 -19.25 -27.12 -40.46
N LEU A 11 -20.00 -26.12 -39.96
CA LEU A 11 -19.53 -24.77 -39.63
C LEU A 11 -18.75 -24.85 -38.31
N MET A 12 -17.42 -24.87 -38.39
CA MET A 12 -16.54 -24.72 -37.19
C MET A 12 -16.56 -23.24 -36.77
N ALA A 13 -17.27 -22.93 -35.70
CA ALA A 13 -17.15 -21.64 -35.03
C ALA A 13 -15.78 -21.52 -34.35
N PRO A 14 -15.07 -20.39 -34.48
CA PRO A 14 -13.82 -20.18 -33.74
C PRO A 14 -14.15 -20.05 -32.25
N PHE A 15 -13.57 -20.94 -31.45
CA PHE A 15 -13.55 -20.78 -29.99
C PHE A 15 -12.74 -19.53 -29.64
N PRO A 16 -13.28 -18.61 -28.82
CA PRO A 16 -12.47 -17.54 -28.29
C PRO A 16 -11.39 -18.17 -27.40
N ALA A 17 -10.13 -17.96 -27.75
CA ALA A 17 -9.01 -18.28 -26.88
C ALA A 17 -9.19 -17.47 -25.60
N LEU A 18 -9.50 -18.11 -24.46
CA LEU A 18 -9.32 -17.50 -23.16
C LEU A 18 -7.83 -17.18 -23.05
N GLY A 19 -7.49 -15.89 -23.25
CA GLY A 19 -6.17 -15.40 -22.94
C GLY A 19 -5.90 -15.66 -21.47
N ALA A 20 -5.03 -16.62 -21.19
CA ALA A 20 -4.46 -16.78 -19.86
C ALA A 20 -3.78 -15.44 -19.54
N THR A 21 -4.33 -14.66 -18.64
CA THR A 21 -3.63 -13.54 -18.03
C THR A 21 -2.44 -14.14 -17.29
N VAL A 22 -1.27 -14.09 -17.93
CA VAL A 22 -0.01 -14.34 -17.26
C VAL A 22 0.05 -13.34 -16.13
N ALA A 23 -0.02 -13.82 -14.89
CA ALA A 23 0.19 -12.98 -13.73
C ALA A 23 1.51 -12.25 -13.98
N ALA A 24 1.44 -10.93 -14.13
CA ALA A 24 2.62 -10.13 -14.42
C ALA A 24 3.59 -10.37 -13.25
N ASN A 25 4.82 -10.74 -13.58
CA ASN A 25 5.86 -10.99 -12.58
C ASN A 25 6.31 -9.62 -12.06
N THR A 26 5.56 -9.08 -11.11
CA THR A 26 5.85 -7.81 -10.46
C THR A 26 6.41 -8.07 -9.08
N THR A 27 7.48 -7.36 -8.77
CA THR A 27 8.05 -7.26 -7.42
C THR A 27 7.97 -5.80 -7.00
N LEU A 28 7.35 -5.53 -5.86
CA LEU A 28 7.32 -4.21 -5.24
C LEU A 28 8.11 -4.27 -3.93
N THR A 29 9.28 -3.64 -3.92
CA THR A 29 10.10 -3.45 -2.73
C THR A 29 9.78 -2.08 -2.12
N ILE A 30 9.38 -2.07 -0.85
CA ILE A 30 9.06 -0.85 -0.11
C ILE A 30 10.09 -0.72 1.01
N ARG A 31 10.89 0.35 0.96
CA ARG A 31 11.79 0.75 2.03
C ARG A 31 11.05 1.68 2.98
N ILE A 32 10.95 1.31 4.21
CA ILE A 32 10.29 2.11 5.25
C ILE A 32 11.37 2.62 6.18
N GLU A 33 11.60 3.93 6.15
CA GLU A 33 12.61 4.62 6.92
C GLU A 33 12.03 5.31 8.16
N ASN A 34 12.89 5.78 9.06
CA ASN A 34 12.52 6.38 10.35
C ASN A 34 11.77 5.41 11.28
N VAL A 35 12.00 4.12 11.14
CA VAL A 35 11.37 3.09 11.97
C VAL A 35 11.94 3.13 13.38
N LEU A 36 11.06 3.13 14.40
CA LEU A 36 11.44 3.03 15.81
C LEU A 36 11.81 1.58 16.16
N ALA A 37 12.49 1.41 17.29
CA ALA A 37 12.75 0.07 17.80
C ALA A 37 11.47 -0.59 18.32
N GLY A 38 11.24 -1.84 17.94
CA GLY A 38 10.13 -2.69 18.43
C GLY A 38 8.82 -2.51 17.69
N GLY A 39 7.88 -3.40 17.96
CA GLY A 39 6.57 -3.45 17.34
C GLY A 39 6.58 -4.08 15.93
N VAL A 40 5.52 -3.79 15.16
CA VAL A 40 5.26 -4.34 13.84
C VAL A 40 5.01 -3.21 12.85
N VAL A 41 5.68 -3.24 11.70
CA VAL A 41 5.33 -2.38 10.56
C VAL A 41 4.21 -3.07 9.80
N ARG A 42 3.08 -2.40 9.68
CA ARG A 42 1.90 -2.86 8.95
C ARG A 42 1.73 -2.04 7.69
N LEU A 43 1.49 -2.71 6.56
CA LEU A 43 1.46 -2.07 5.26
C LEU A 43 0.29 -2.60 4.43
N GLY A 44 -0.39 -1.68 3.73
CA GLY A 44 -1.41 -1.98 2.74
C GLY A 44 -1.17 -1.26 1.42
N VAL A 45 -1.35 -2.00 0.32
CA VAL A 45 -1.35 -1.49 -1.05
C VAL A 45 -2.79 -1.34 -1.51
N TYR A 46 -3.17 -0.18 -2.02
CA TYR A 46 -4.54 0.15 -2.39
C TYR A 46 -4.61 0.67 -3.82
N ASP A 47 -5.63 0.27 -4.55
CA ASP A 47 -6.04 0.92 -5.79
C ASP A 47 -6.92 2.16 -5.50
N GLU A 48 -7.25 2.92 -6.54
CA GLU A 48 -8.06 4.14 -6.42
C GLU A 48 -9.45 3.90 -5.81
N ALA A 49 -10.06 2.75 -6.09
CA ALA A 49 -11.39 2.43 -5.59
C ALA A 49 -11.40 2.11 -4.09
N ARG A 50 -10.32 1.52 -3.58
CA ARG A 50 -10.20 1.08 -2.18
C ARG A 50 -9.57 2.12 -1.27
N TYR A 51 -8.68 2.96 -1.80
CA TYR A 51 -7.91 3.91 -1.00
C TYR A 51 -8.75 4.90 -0.17
N PRO A 52 -9.86 5.47 -0.67
CA PRO A 52 -10.66 6.44 0.09
C PRO A 52 -11.31 5.83 1.33
N ASP A 53 -11.70 4.56 1.28
CA ASP A 53 -12.40 3.89 2.36
C ASP A 53 -11.40 3.14 3.26
N ASN A 54 -11.25 3.61 4.51
CA ASN A 54 -10.36 2.99 5.49
C ASN A 54 -10.80 1.57 5.92
N ASN A 55 -12.05 1.17 5.62
CA ASN A 55 -12.57 -0.16 5.92
C ASN A 55 -12.40 -1.12 4.73
N SER A 56 -12.00 -0.62 3.57
CA SER A 56 -11.75 -1.47 2.41
C SER A 56 -10.49 -2.29 2.59
N ALA A 57 -10.58 -3.59 2.30
CA ALA A 57 -9.41 -4.45 2.30
C ALA A 57 -8.40 -4.00 1.21
N PRO A 58 -7.10 -3.95 1.51
CA PRO A 58 -6.07 -3.63 0.52
C PRO A 58 -6.00 -4.67 -0.60
N VAL A 59 -5.45 -4.30 -1.74
CA VAL A 59 -5.13 -5.23 -2.85
C VAL A 59 -4.07 -6.25 -2.41
N ALA A 60 -3.12 -5.78 -1.60
CA ALA A 60 -2.11 -6.61 -0.95
C ALA A 60 -1.72 -5.98 0.38
N SER A 61 -1.34 -6.79 1.36
CA SER A 61 -0.88 -6.32 2.66
C SER A 61 0.24 -7.20 3.20
N MET A 62 1.06 -6.65 4.05
CA MET A 62 2.10 -7.38 4.77
C MET A 62 2.42 -6.73 6.11
N ASP A 63 2.58 -7.57 7.11
CA ASP A 63 3.03 -7.20 8.45
C ASP A 63 4.45 -7.76 8.64
N THR A 64 5.35 -6.95 9.18
CA THR A 64 6.75 -7.33 9.38
C THR A 64 7.26 -6.76 10.70
N ASN A 65 8.05 -7.52 11.45
CA ASN A 65 8.70 -7.01 12.65
C ASN A 65 9.53 -5.76 12.31
N ALA A 66 9.36 -4.71 13.12
CA ALA A 66 10.07 -3.46 12.93
C ALA A 66 11.57 -3.63 13.14
N VAL A 67 12.38 -3.21 12.19
CA VAL A 67 13.82 -3.08 12.30
C VAL A 67 14.14 -1.60 12.46
N GLN A 68 14.78 -1.22 13.55
CA GLN A 68 15.09 0.17 13.85
C GLN A 68 15.91 0.82 12.71
N GLY A 69 15.49 2.00 12.31
CA GLY A 69 16.05 2.76 11.21
C GLY A 69 15.36 2.46 9.90
N GLU A 70 15.45 1.22 9.39
CA GLU A 70 14.85 0.80 8.12
C GLU A 70 14.21 -0.58 8.23
N THR A 71 13.02 -0.73 7.67
CA THR A 71 12.35 -2.02 7.45
C THR A 71 12.03 -2.18 5.98
N ILE A 72 12.45 -3.29 5.37
CA ILE A 72 12.20 -3.59 3.96
C ILE A 72 11.08 -4.61 3.84
N ILE A 73 10.08 -4.29 3.03
CA ILE A 73 8.94 -5.17 2.71
C ILE A 73 8.92 -5.41 1.21
N THR A 74 8.81 -6.68 0.81
CA THR A 74 8.70 -7.07 -0.60
C THR A 74 7.38 -7.78 -0.84
N ILE A 75 6.60 -7.28 -1.80
CA ILE A 75 5.30 -7.83 -2.22
C ILE A 75 5.42 -8.28 -3.67
N HIS A 76 4.92 -9.49 -3.96
CA HIS A 76 4.95 -10.09 -5.29
C HIS A 76 3.54 -10.23 -5.86
N GLY A 77 3.44 -10.21 -7.20
CA GLY A 77 2.24 -10.62 -7.92
C GLY A 77 1.09 -9.62 -7.93
N VAL A 78 1.29 -8.38 -7.44
CA VAL A 78 0.32 -7.30 -7.64
C VAL A 78 0.33 -6.92 -9.13
N PRO A 79 -0.80 -6.94 -9.85
CA PRO A 79 -0.83 -6.59 -11.27
C PRO A 79 -0.26 -5.19 -11.53
N PRO A 80 0.38 -4.93 -12.69
CA PRO A 80 0.74 -3.57 -13.08
C PRO A 80 -0.47 -2.64 -13.03
N GLY A 81 -0.27 -1.42 -12.53
CA GLY A 81 -1.36 -0.46 -12.33
C GLY A 81 -0.93 0.76 -11.54
N VAL A 82 -1.93 1.54 -11.12
CA VAL A 82 -1.72 2.72 -10.29
C VAL A 82 -2.18 2.40 -8.87
N TYR A 83 -1.30 2.58 -7.90
CA TYR A 83 -1.53 2.20 -6.51
C TYR A 83 -1.07 3.28 -5.54
N ALA A 84 -1.52 3.15 -4.31
CA ALA A 84 -1.06 3.90 -3.15
C ALA A 84 -0.63 2.91 -2.06
N VAL A 85 0.35 3.30 -1.25
CA VAL A 85 0.73 2.56 -0.04
C VAL A 85 0.39 3.38 1.18
N GLN A 86 -0.22 2.74 2.18
CA GLN A 86 -0.36 3.23 3.53
C GLN A 86 0.39 2.29 4.47
N THR A 87 1.13 2.84 5.40
CA THR A 87 1.86 2.06 6.39
C THR A 87 1.86 2.75 7.74
N TYR A 88 1.96 1.96 8.81
CA TYR A 88 2.21 2.48 10.14
C TYR A 88 3.04 1.48 10.95
N GLN A 89 3.70 1.97 11.97
CA GLN A 89 4.38 1.13 12.94
C GLN A 89 3.49 0.98 14.17
N ASP A 90 2.91 -0.19 14.33
CA ASP A 90 2.20 -0.62 15.53
C ASP A 90 3.25 -0.93 16.63
N VAL A 91 3.55 0.10 17.42
CA VAL A 91 4.69 0.06 18.37
C VAL A 91 4.41 -0.88 19.54
N ASN A 92 3.14 -0.99 19.97
CA ASN A 92 2.70 -1.85 21.07
C ASN A 92 2.20 -3.22 20.62
N ALA A 93 2.15 -3.46 19.28
CA ALA A 93 1.71 -4.70 18.64
C ALA A 93 0.26 -5.12 19.02
N ASN A 94 -0.66 -4.12 19.20
CA ASN A 94 -2.05 -4.38 19.54
C ASN A 94 -2.94 -4.67 18.31
N GLY A 95 -2.43 -4.46 17.08
CA GLY A 95 -3.12 -4.73 15.84
C GLY A 95 -3.93 -3.57 15.28
N GLU A 96 -3.93 -2.42 15.95
CA GLU A 96 -4.71 -1.24 15.60
C GLU A 96 -3.81 -0.01 15.53
N MET A 97 -4.22 1.01 14.78
CA MET A 97 -3.61 2.33 14.80
C MET A 97 -4.13 3.08 16.04
N ASP A 98 -3.26 3.30 17.01
CA ASP A 98 -3.61 4.10 18.19
C ASP A 98 -3.81 5.57 17.80
N THR A 99 -4.91 6.16 18.30
CA THR A 99 -5.26 7.56 18.05
C THR A 99 -5.53 8.32 19.34
N SER A 100 -5.25 9.62 19.33
CA SER A 100 -5.64 10.52 20.43
C SER A 100 -7.16 10.70 20.48
N TRP A 101 -7.66 11.34 21.55
CA TRP A 101 -9.08 11.64 21.71
C TRP A 101 -9.65 12.56 20.61
N VAL A 102 -8.80 13.27 19.86
CA VAL A 102 -9.16 14.08 18.68
C VAL A 102 -8.95 13.34 17.36
N GLY A 103 -8.62 12.04 17.39
CA GLY A 103 -8.44 11.20 16.19
C GLY A 103 -7.09 11.34 15.49
N LEU A 104 -6.10 11.99 16.12
CA LEU A 104 -4.75 12.09 15.55
C LEU A 104 -3.96 10.80 15.83
N PRO A 105 -3.22 10.24 14.84
CA PRO A 105 -2.35 9.10 15.04
C PRO A 105 -1.34 9.35 16.17
N LEU A 106 -1.22 8.38 17.08
CA LEU A 106 -0.20 8.36 18.13
C LEU A 106 1.02 7.54 17.72
N GLU A 107 0.84 6.67 16.74
CA GLU A 107 1.88 5.82 16.20
C GLU A 107 2.49 6.40 14.92
N PRO A 108 3.76 6.06 14.60
CA PRO A 108 4.38 6.48 13.35
C PRO A 108 3.64 5.93 12.14
N PHE A 109 3.43 6.75 11.14
CA PHE A 109 2.74 6.37 9.91
C PHE A 109 3.39 7.00 8.68
N GLY A 110 3.05 6.49 7.50
CA GLY A 110 3.55 7.01 6.24
C GLY A 110 2.66 6.63 5.06
N PHE A 111 2.83 7.39 3.99
CA PHE A 111 2.16 7.18 2.71
C PHE A 111 3.19 7.16 1.60
N SER A 112 2.90 6.45 0.51
CA SER A 112 3.72 6.56 -0.71
C SER A 112 3.86 8.03 -1.13
N ARG A 113 5.04 8.35 -1.72
CA ARG A 113 5.46 9.71 -2.08
C ARG A 113 5.66 10.66 -0.89
N ASP A 114 5.77 10.12 0.33
CA ASP A 114 5.93 10.90 1.57
C ASP A 114 4.87 12.00 1.76
N ALA A 115 3.65 11.73 1.29
CA ALA A 115 2.57 12.68 1.43
C ALA A 115 2.25 12.96 2.91
N VAL A 116 2.19 14.25 3.24
CA VAL A 116 1.91 14.71 4.60
C VAL A 116 0.43 15.02 4.74
N PRO A 117 -0.30 14.38 5.69
CA PRO A 117 -1.69 14.70 5.95
C PRO A 117 -1.87 16.16 6.37
N PHE A 118 -2.85 16.84 5.81
CA PHE A 118 -3.28 18.16 6.26
C PHE A 118 -4.78 18.15 6.54
N LEU A 119 -5.17 18.14 7.82
CA LEU A 119 -6.55 18.06 8.34
C LEU A 119 -7.29 16.74 7.98
N SER A 120 -6.79 15.96 7.05
CA SER A 120 -7.36 14.66 6.62
C SER A 120 -6.30 13.78 6.01
N LYS A 121 -6.64 12.50 5.76
CA LYS A 121 -5.80 11.60 4.97
C LYS A 121 -5.53 12.23 3.59
N PRO A 122 -4.29 12.12 3.04
CA PRO A 122 -3.99 12.59 1.69
C PRO A 122 -4.90 11.94 0.65
N SER A 123 -5.21 12.67 -0.41
CA SER A 123 -5.98 12.12 -1.55
C SER A 123 -5.19 11.04 -2.30
N PHE A 124 -5.89 10.21 -3.07
CA PHE A 124 -5.22 9.20 -3.91
C PHE A 124 -4.22 9.83 -4.88
N ASP A 125 -4.54 10.98 -5.46
CA ASP A 125 -3.65 11.70 -6.38
C ASP A 125 -2.34 12.17 -5.74
N GLU A 126 -2.33 12.45 -4.46
CA GLU A 126 -1.14 12.85 -3.72
C GLU A 126 -0.19 11.69 -3.43
N VAL A 127 -0.73 10.48 -3.30
CA VAL A 127 0.02 9.28 -2.87
C VAL A 127 0.26 8.27 -3.98
N LYS A 128 -0.46 8.35 -5.10
CA LYS A 128 -0.41 7.34 -6.17
C LYS A 128 0.96 7.23 -6.83
N PHE A 129 1.33 6.03 -7.17
CA PHE A 129 2.52 5.69 -7.97
C PHE A 129 2.18 4.63 -9.02
N ASN A 130 3.01 4.52 -10.05
CA ASN A 130 2.85 3.51 -11.09
C ASN A 130 3.64 2.26 -10.72
N LEU A 131 2.98 1.10 -10.68
CA LEU A 131 3.59 -0.21 -10.58
C LEU A 131 3.68 -0.81 -11.98
N VAL A 132 4.88 -1.14 -12.44
CA VAL A 132 5.11 -1.75 -13.75
C VAL A 132 5.54 -3.22 -13.61
N ALA A 133 5.46 -3.99 -14.70
CA ALA A 133 5.98 -5.35 -14.71
C ALA A 133 7.49 -5.36 -14.41
N GLY A 134 7.96 -6.37 -13.65
CA GLY A 134 9.32 -6.47 -13.16
C GLY A 134 9.51 -5.85 -11.77
N ASP A 135 10.72 -5.41 -11.49
CA ASP A 135 11.10 -4.89 -10.18
C ASP A 135 10.77 -3.40 -10.05
N ASN A 136 10.13 -3.06 -8.94
CA ASN A 136 9.76 -1.70 -8.55
C ASN A 136 10.25 -1.45 -7.14
N GLU A 137 10.69 -0.23 -6.86
CA GLU A 137 11.10 0.18 -5.52
C GLU A 137 10.53 1.55 -5.18
N ILE A 138 10.03 1.70 -3.97
CA ILE A 138 9.61 2.97 -3.39
C ILE A 138 10.15 3.09 -1.97
N THR A 139 10.38 4.33 -1.53
CA THR A 139 10.73 4.64 -0.15
C THR A 139 9.62 5.43 0.51
N ILE A 140 9.36 5.14 1.79
CA ILE A 140 8.39 5.84 2.62
C ILE A 140 9.08 6.16 3.95
N HIS A 141 9.07 7.44 4.31
CA HIS A 141 9.57 7.90 5.60
C HIS A 141 8.42 7.96 6.60
N LEU A 142 8.52 7.20 7.69
CA LEU A 142 7.56 7.31 8.77
C LEU A 142 7.64 8.69 9.42
N GLN A 143 6.47 9.23 9.75
CA GLN A 143 6.29 10.52 10.39
C GLN A 143 5.32 10.40 11.57
N ASN A 144 5.36 11.35 12.49
CA ASN A 144 4.36 11.51 13.53
C ASN A 144 3.21 12.42 13.05
N SER A 145 2.18 12.60 13.85
CA SER A 145 1.03 13.44 13.51
C SER A 145 1.37 14.94 13.32
N ALA A 146 2.59 15.37 13.62
CA ALA A 146 3.11 16.70 13.32
C ALA A 146 3.91 16.75 12.00
N GLY A 147 3.93 15.68 11.20
CA GLY A 147 4.68 15.59 9.95
C GLY A 147 6.20 15.55 10.13
N ARG A 148 6.68 14.98 11.24
CA ARG A 148 8.11 14.92 11.60
C ARG A 148 8.56 13.47 11.75
N PRO A 149 9.89 13.19 11.65
CA PRO A 149 10.40 11.87 11.97
C PRO A 149 9.98 11.44 13.39
N PRO A 150 9.58 10.17 13.57
CA PRO A 150 9.23 9.63 14.89
C PRO A 150 10.44 9.68 15.83
N GLY A 151 10.18 9.82 17.12
CA GLY A 151 11.24 9.77 18.14
C GLY A 151 12.04 11.05 18.37
N ASP A 152 11.71 12.15 17.72
CA ASP A 152 12.32 13.47 17.99
C ASP A 152 11.77 14.07 19.31
N LYS A 153 11.87 13.26 20.38
CA LYS A 153 11.36 13.61 21.74
C LYS A 153 11.93 14.91 22.29
N ALA A 154 13.12 15.33 21.84
CA ALA A 154 13.74 16.57 22.30
C ALA A 154 12.99 17.80 21.79
N ARG A 155 12.43 17.73 20.60
CA ARG A 155 11.60 18.80 20.03
C ARG A 155 10.17 18.78 20.56
N ASP A 156 9.58 17.62 20.73
CA ASP A 156 8.23 17.47 21.29
C ASP A 156 8.16 17.97 22.74
N ALA A 157 9.21 17.72 23.54
CA ALA A 157 9.31 18.25 24.91
C ALA A 157 9.51 19.76 24.99
N LEU A 158 10.17 20.37 23.99
CA LEU A 158 10.32 21.84 23.90
C LEU A 158 8.99 22.53 23.57
N HIS A 159 8.19 21.97 22.67
CA HIS A 159 6.87 22.51 22.34
C HIS A 159 5.86 22.36 23.48
N ALA A 160 5.89 21.25 24.21
CA ALA A 160 5.03 21.07 25.39
C ALA A 160 5.31 22.08 26.51
N ARG A 161 6.54 22.62 26.61
CA ARG A 161 6.92 23.65 27.58
C ARG A 161 6.58 25.08 27.17
N GLN A 162 6.31 25.34 25.89
CA GLN A 162 5.97 26.67 25.37
C GLN A 162 4.46 26.96 25.45
N HIS A 163 3.65 25.97 25.78
CA HIS A 163 2.19 26.09 25.92
C HIS A 163 1.68 25.91 27.35
N GLN A 164 2.57 26.00 28.36
CA GLN A 164 2.25 26.15 29.78
C GLN A 164 2.55 27.58 30.21
#